data_6fef59f694de848b1c905d16564f5d14
#
_entry.id   6fef59f694de848b1c905d16564f5d14
#
_cell.length_a   1.000
_cell.length_b   1.000
_cell.length_c   1.000
_cell.angle_alpha   90.00
_cell.angle_beta   90.00
_cell.angle_gamma   90.00
#
_symmetry.space_group_name_H-M   'P 1'
#
loop_
_entity.id
_entity.type
_entity.pdbx_description
1 polymer ?
#
loop_
_entity_poly.entity_id
_entity_poly.type
_entity_poly.pdbx_seq_one_letter_code
_entity_poly.pdbx_strand_id
1 'polypeptide(L)'
;MAAGPRILIVEDETKLREAVGEFLGREGFTILSAADGETGLRLAREQAPDLVLLDLMLPRLSGTEVIKRLRPGSAVPIIVITARAGEVDRVVGLELGADDYVTKPFSLRELTARIRAVLRRSGGGGVGPAADRLERGPVAIDFDAHSVAVDGRPVELTPTEFAILGALARHPGKVFSRLQVLEAAFGYAYEGYERSVDTHVRNIRRKIEPDPAEPRHIITVFGVGYKFIEGALGRQAAQTGGGEPR
;
A
#
# COMPACT_ATOMS: atom_id res chain seq x y z
N MET A 1 -17.09 24.58 7.05
CA MET A 1 -17.05 23.10 6.93
C MET A 1 -15.69 22.73 6.37
N ALA A 2 -14.99 21.77 6.96
CA ALA A 2 -13.71 21.31 6.40
C ALA A 2 -13.99 20.71 5.02
N ALA A 3 -13.14 21.04 4.02
CA ALA A 3 -13.22 20.44 2.69
C ALA A 3 -12.97 18.93 2.81
N GLY A 4 -13.80 18.12 2.14
CA GLY A 4 -13.62 16.67 2.12
C GLY A 4 -12.32 16.24 1.42
N PRO A 5 -11.91 14.95 1.58
CA PRO A 5 -10.72 14.45 0.92
C PRO A 5 -10.70 14.73 -0.59
N ARG A 6 -9.52 15.08 -1.12
CA ARG A 6 -9.34 15.40 -2.54
C ARG A 6 -9.03 14.15 -3.34
N ILE A 7 -9.88 13.85 -4.31
CA ILE A 7 -9.72 12.71 -5.22
C ILE A 7 -9.35 13.22 -6.60
N LEU A 8 -8.21 12.78 -7.14
CA LEU A 8 -7.84 13.04 -8.52
C LEU A 8 -8.31 11.88 -9.39
N ILE A 9 -9.18 12.18 -10.37
CA ILE A 9 -9.67 11.22 -11.36
C ILE A 9 -8.90 11.43 -12.66
N VAL A 10 -8.17 10.41 -13.13
CA VAL A 10 -7.43 10.41 -14.40
C VAL A 10 -8.06 9.37 -15.32
N GLU A 11 -8.89 9.82 -16.23
CA GLU A 11 -9.73 9.00 -17.11
C GLU A 11 -9.97 9.77 -18.41
N ASP A 12 -9.74 9.18 -19.57
CA ASP A 12 -9.91 9.85 -20.86
C ASP A 12 -11.37 9.89 -21.32
N GLU A 13 -12.17 8.89 -20.95
CA GLU A 13 -13.60 8.86 -21.27
C GLU A 13 -14.36 9.93 -20.49
N THR A 14 -14.76 11.02 -21.16
CA THR A 14 -15.40 12.18 -20.54
C THR A 14 -16.66 11.82 -19.75
N LYS A 15 -17.56 10.97 -20.34
CA LYS A 15 -18.81 10.59 -19.68
C LYS A 15 -18.57 9.83 -18.37
N LEU A 16 -17.61 8.90 -18.37
CA LEU A 16 -17.27 8.14 -17.18
C LEU A 16 -16.61 9.05 -16.14
N ARG A 17 -15.67 9.90 -16.55
CA ARG A 17 -14.99 10.84 -15.67
C ARG A 17 -15.97 11.79 -14.97
N GLU A 18 -16.93 12.34 -15.73
CA GLU A 18 -17.98 13.22 -15.20
C GLU A 18 -18.93 12.48 -14.26
N ALA A 19 -19.43 11.29 -14.64
CA ALA A 19 -20.33 10.50 -13.81
C ALA A 19 -19.69 10.07 -12.48
N VAL A 20 -18.43 9.64 -12.52
CA VAL A 20 -17.67 9.31 -11.30
C VAL A 20 -17.45 10.56 -10.45
N GLY A 21 -17.07 11.68 -11.07
CA GLY A 21 -16.82 12.94 -10.38
C GLY A 21 -18.07 13.49 -9.70
N GLU A 22 -19.21 13.51 -10.39
CA GLU A 22 -20.48 13.96 -9.81
C GLU A 22 -20.91 13.07 -8.64
N PHE A 23 -20.81 11.76 -8.81
CA PHE A 23 -21.21 10.82 -7.76
C PHE A 23 -20.34 11.00 -6.51
N LEU A 24 -19.01 11.02 -6.66
CA LEU A 24 -18.07 11.20 -5.55
C LEU A 24 -18.21 12.60 -4.92
N GLY A 25 -18.49 13.63 -5.70
CA GLY A 25 -18.80 14.97 -5.19
C GLY A 25 -20.02 14.98 -4.24
N ARG A 26 -21.09 14.24 -4.60
CA ARG A 26 -22.28 14.06 -3.73
C ARG A 26 -21.96 13.24 -2.46
N GLU A 27 -20.97 12.37 -2.53
CA GLU A 27 -20.48 11.60 -1.39
C GLU A 27 -19.53 12.39 -0.45
N GLY A 28 -19.30 13.68 -0.75
CA GLY A 28 -18.55 14.62 0.10
C GLY A 28 -17.07 14.73 -0.23
N PHE A 29 -16.62 14.21 -1.38
CA PHE A 29 -15.24 14.35 -1.84
C PHE A 29 -15.04 15.63 -2.67
N THR A 30 -13.83 16.21 -2.60
CA THR A 30 -13.40 17.26 -3.51
C THR A 30 -12.74 16.63 -4.74
N ILE A 31 -13.20 16.98 -5.94
CA ILE A 31 -12.79 16.31 -7.17
C ILE A 31 -11.82 17.18 -7.96
N LEU A 32 -10.69 16.58 -8.31
CA LEU A 32 -9.77 17.02 -9.36
C LEU A 32 -9.88 16.05 -10.52
N SER A 33 -9.77 16.51 -11.77
CA SER A 33 -9.90 15.63 -12.93
C SER A 33 -8.87 15.95 -14.02
N ALA A 34 -8.42 14.90 -14.70
CA ALA A 34 -7.53 14.94 -15.84
C ALA A 34 -8.00 13.97 -16.93
N ALA A 35 -7.86 14.34 -18.19
CA ALA A 35 -8.25 13.53 -19.33
C ALA A 35 -7.10 12.71 -19.94
N ASP A 36 -5.90 12.80 -19.36
CA ASP A 36 -4.69 12.13 -19.85
C ASP A 36 -3.65 11.98 -18.74
N GLY A 37 -2.68 11.10 -18.96
CA GLY A 37 -1.67 10.77 -17.96
C GLY A 37 -0.68 11.88 -17.65
N GLU A 38 -0.35 12.76 -18.61
CA GLU A 38 0.59 13.89 -18.37
C GLU A 38 -0.04 14.92 -17.44
N THR A 39 -1.29 15.30 -17.75
CA THR A 39 -2.07 16.22 -16.90
C THR A 39 -2.31 15.59 -15.52
N GLY A 40 -2.64 14.29 -15.47
CA GLY A 40 -2.81 13.54 -14.22
C GLY A 40 -1.57 13.55 -13.34
N LEU A 41 -0.40 13.25 -13.93
CA LEU A 41 0.88 13.26 -13.22
C LEU A 41 1.23 14.64 -12.67
N ARG A 42 1.01 15.69 -13.46
CA ARG A 42 1.26 17.06 -13.05
C ARG A 42 0.35 17.45 -11.88
N LEU A 43 -0.96 17.19 -12.00
CA LEU A 43 -1.93 17.51 -10.92
C LEU A 43 -1.64 16.72 -9.64
N ALA A 44 -1.25 15.44 -9.75
CA ALA A 44 -0.90 14.63 -8.60
C ALA A 44 0.27 15.22 -7.80
N ARG A 45 1.26 15.83 -8.49
CA ARG A 45 2.41 16.48 -7.85
C ARG A 45 2.11 17.86 -7.29
N GLU A 46 1.38 18.68 -8.05
CA GLU A 46 1.12 20.08 -7.71
C GLU A 46 0.00 20.25 -6.66
N GLN A 47 -1.03 19.42 -6.76
CA GLN A 47 -2.24 19.56 -5.95
C GLN A 47 -2.27 18.63 -4.74
N ALA A 48 -1.31 17.71 -4.61
CA ALA A 48 -1.22 16.73 -3.53
C ALA A 48 -2.58 16.13 -3.14
N PRO A 49 -3.26 15.38 -4.03
CA PRO A 49 -4.54 14.75 -3.73
C PRO A 49 -4.37 13.68 -2.64
N ASP A 50 -5.45 13.39 -1.92
CA ASP A 50 -5.47 12.34 -0.90
C ASP A 50 -5.58 10.94 -1.51
N LEU A 51 -6.04 10.84 -2.76
CA LEU A 51 -6.13 9.58 -3.52
C LEU A 51 -6.19 9.88 -5.02
N VAL A 52 -5.61 8.98 -5.82
CA VAL A 52 -5.70 9.01 -7.29
C VAL A 52 -6.51 7.83 -7.80
N LEU A 53 -7.56 8.08 -8.59
CA LEU A 53 -8.22 7.09 -9.43
C LEU A 53 -7.60 7.17 -10.81
N LEU A 54 -7.05 6.07 -11.33
CA LEU A 54 -6.20 6.09 -12.51
C LEU A 54 -6.60 4.99 -13.51
N ASP A 55 -6.99 5.39 -14.72
CA ASP A 55 -7.04 4.42 -15.82
C ASP A 55 -5.63 4.09 -16.31
N LEU A 56 -5.41 2.84 -16.70
CA LEU A 56 -4.15 2.43 -17.31
C LEU A 56 -4.08 2.79 -18.80
N MET A 57 -5.22 2.86 -19.47
CA MET A 57 -5.33 3.07 -20.91
C MET A 57 -5.52 4.55 -21.27
N LEU A 58 -4.59 5.38 -20.83
CA LEU A 58 -4.65 6.82 -21.08
C LEU A 58 -3.87 7.23 -22.34
N PRO A 59 -4.31 8.27 -23.03
CA PRO A 59 -3.54 8.89 -24.12
C PRO A 59 -2.32 9.63 -23.57
N ARG A 60 -1.33 9.90 -24.45
CA ARG A 60 -0.08 10.59 -24.19
C ARG A 60 0.85 9.85 -23.23
N LEU A 61 0.44 9.64 -22.00
CA LEU A 61 1.21 8.93 -20.97
C LEU A 61 0.31 7.85 -20.37
N SER A 62 0.68 6.57 -20.52
CA SER A 62 -0.09 5.46 -19.94
C SER A 62 -0.16 5.52 -18.42
N GLY A 63 -1.23 5.00 -17.82
CA GLY A 63 -1.39 4.98 -16.37
C GLY A 63 -0.27 4.21 -15.66
N THR A 64 0.27 3.15 -16.28
CA THR A 64 1.44 2.42 -15.74
C THR A 64 2.66 3.31 -15.65
N GLU A 65 2.89 4.15 -16.65
CA GLU A 65 4.01 5.09 -16.64
C GLU A 65 3.77 6.25 -15.66
N VAL A 66 2.50 6.67 -15.47
CA VAL A 66 2.13 7.63 -14.39
C VAL A 66 2.52 7.07 -13.04
N ILE A 67 2.16 5.82 -12.72
CA ILE A 67 2.53 5.17 -11.45
C ILE A 67 4.05 5.15 -11.27
N LYS A 68 4.80 4.68 -12.28
CA LYS A 68 6.26 4.61 -12.23
C LYS A 68 6.91 5.95 -11.93
N ARG A 69 6.41 7.04 -12.54
CA ARG A 69 6.95 8.40 -12.36
C ARG A 69 6.48 9.07 -11.08
N LEU A 70 5.38 8.63 -10.51
CA LEU A 70 4.82 9.19 -9.27
C LEU A 70 5.45 8.57 -8.02
N ARG A 71 5.63 7.26 -7.99
CA ARG A 71 6.10 6.49 -6.83
C ARG A 71 7.46 6.88 -6.27
N PRO A 72 8.49 7.28 -7.06
CA PRO A 72 9.77 7.71 -6.48
C PRO A 72 9.73 8.92 -5.55
N GLY A 73 8.62 9.64 -5.49
CA GLY A 73 8.49 10.83 -4.62
C GLY A 73 7.11 10.99 -4.00
N SER A 74 6.27 9.93 -4.00
CA SER A 74 4.91 10.05 -3.47
C SER A 74 4.36 8.70 -3.02
N ALA A 75 3.87 8.66 -1.79
CA ALA A 75 3.11 7.55 -1.23
C ALA A 75 1.58 7.73 -1.40
N VAL A 76 1.13 8.71 -2.22
CA VAL A 76 -0.29 8.93 -2.44
C VAL A 76 -1.00 7.64 -2.86
N PRO A 77 -2.14 7.29 -2.24
CA PRO A 77 -2.90 6.10 -2.62
C PRO A 77 -3.35 6.14 -4.07
N ILE A 78 -3.19 5.03 -4.80
CA ILE A 78 -3.63 4.89 -6.19
C ILE A 78 -4.58 3.70 -6.31
N ILE A 79 -5.81 3.95 -6.75
CA ILE A 79 -6.74 2.91 -7.18
C ILE A 79 -6.75 2.90 -8.71
N VAL A 80 -6.36 1.78 -9.28
CA VAL A 80 -6.40 1.59 -10.75
C VAL A 80 -7.82 1.21 -11.18
N ILE A 81 -8.32 1.88 -12.22
CA ILE A 81 -9.60 1.56 -12.88
C ILE A 81 -9.29 1.23 -14.32
N THR A 82 -9.67 0.04 -14.81
CA THR A 82 -9.37 -0.33 -16.21
C THR A 82 -10.31 -1.39 -16.77
N ALA A 83 -10.50 -1.38 -18.10
CA ALA A 83 -11.24 -2.41 -18.81
C ALA A 83 -10.47 -3.75 -18.95
N ARG A 84 -9.15 -3.73 -18.69
CA ARG A 84 -8.32 -4.93 -18.77
C ARG A 84 -8.52 -5.81 -17.55
N ALA A 85 -9.28 -6.89 -17.74
CA ALA A 85 -9.52 -7.91 -16.71
C ALA A 85 -8.40 -8.98 -16.67
N GLY A 86 -7.38 -8.86 -17.52
CA GLY A 86 -6.28 -9.82 -17.60
C GLY A 86 -5.49 -9.92 -16.29
N GLU A 87 -5.20 -11.14 -15.85
CA GLU A 87 -4.42 -11.41 -14.63
C GLU A 87 -3.04 -10.73 -14.70
N VAL A 88 -2.43 -10.67 -15.86
CA VAL A 88 -1.14 -10.03 -16.11
C VAL A 88 -1.21 -8.52 -15.88
N ASP A 89 -2.29 -7.85 -16.35
CA ASP A 89 -2.43 -6.39 -16.21
C ASP A 89 -2.70 -5.97 -14.75
N ARG A 90 -3.42 -6.81 -13.97
CA ARG A 90 -3.61 -6.60 -12.53
C ARG A 90 -2.29 -6.72 -11.76
N VAL A 91 -1.52 -7.76 -12.06
CA VAL A 91 -0.21 -7.99 -11.45
C VAL A 91 0.72 -6.83 -11.77
N VAL A 92 0.77 -6.36 -13.03
CA VAL A 92 1.60 -5.23 -13.44
C VAL A 92 1.20 -3.93 -12.72
N GLY A 93 -0.09 -3.61 -12.60
CA GLY A 93 -0.54 -2.40 -11.89
C GLY A 93 -0.15 -2.41 -10.41
N LEU A 94 -0.33 -3.53 -9.74
CA LEU A 94 0.03 -3.71 -8.33
C LEU A 94 1.56 -3.82 -8.15
N GLU A 95 2.28 -4.46 -9.07
CA GLU A 95 3.75 -4.50 -9.10
C GLU A 95 4.40 -3.12 -9.20
N LEU A 96 3.72 -2.19 -9.84
CA LEU A 96 4.14 -0.81 -9.97
C LEU A 96 3.78 0.05 -8.75
N GLY A 97 3.03 -0.50 -7.78
CA GLY A 97 2.71 0.16 -6.52
C GLY A 97 1.30 0.76 -6.43
N ALA A 98 0.33 0.28 -7.22
CA ALA A 98 -1.07 0.60 -6.99
C ALA A 98 -1.56 -0.03 -5.66
N ASP A 99 -2.49 0.63 -4.98
CA ASP A 99 -3.01 0.20 -3.67
C ASP A 99 -4.28 -0.64 -3.78
N ASP A 100 -5.05 -0.46 -4.86
CA ASP A 100 -6.22 -1.27 -5.19
C ASP A 100 -6.46 -1.25 -6.69
N TYR A 101 -7.36 -2.11 -7.16
CA TYR A 101 -7.65 -2.32 -8.57
C TYR A 101 -9.14 -2.58 -8.78
N VAL A 102 -9.76 -1.88 -9.72
CA VAL A 102 -11.18 -2.00 -10.06
C VAL A 102 -11.34 -2.25 -11.56
N THR A 103 -12.04 -3.32 -11.93
CA THR A 103 -12.32 -3.63 -13.33
C THR A 103 -13.59 -2.97 -13.82
N LYS A 104 -13.56 -2.38 -15.02
CA LYS A 104 -14.75 -1.93 -15.73
C LYS A 104 -15.50 -3.16 -16.32
N PRO A 105 -16.85 -3.22 -16.21
CA PRO A 105 -17.75 -2.29 -15.55
C PRO A 105 -17.75 -2.48 -14.01
N PHE A 106 -17.89 -1.38 -13.24
CA PHE A 106 -17.94 -1.38 -11.79
C PHE A 106 -19.15 -0.61 -11.25
N SER A 107 -19.51 -0.88 -10.02
CA SER A 107 -20.52 -0.10 -9.31
C SER A 107 -19.88 1.14 -8.65
N LEU A 108 -20.49 2.33 -8.82
CA LEU A 108 -20.04 3.55 -8.15
C LEU A 108 -20.07 3.43 -6.62
N ARG A 109 -20.99 2.65 -6.08
CA ARG A 109 -21.05 2.35 -4.63
C ARG A 109 -19.87 1.49 -4.18
N GLU A 110 -19.50 0.49 -4.97
CA GLU A 110 -18.31 -0.33 -4.72
C GLU A 110 -17.04 0.52 -4.78
N LEU A 111 -16.88 1.33 -5.82
CA LEU A 111 -15.74 2.24 -5.95
C LEU A 111 -15.63 3.17 -4.73
N THR A 112 -16.75 3.77 -4.28
CA THR A 112 -16.77 4.62 -3.10
C THR A 112 -16.35 3.88 -1.82
N ALA A 113 -16.84 2.65 -1.64
CA ALA A 113 -16.45 1.84 -0.49
C ALA A 113 -14.94 1.55 -0.48
N ARG A 114 -14.35 1.27 -1.65
CA ARG A 114 -12.90 1.06 -1.81
C ARG A 114 -12.10 2.33 -1.54
N ILE A 115 -12.54 3.48 -2.08
CA ILE A 115 -11.92 4.79 -1.81
C ILE A 115 -11.89 5.06 -0.30
N ARG A 116 -13.03 4.91 0.38
CA ARG A 116 -13.11 5.12 1.83
C ARG A 116 -12.22 4.15 2.60
N ALA A 117 -12.14 2.89 2.17
CA ALA A 117 -11.26 1.90 2.79
C ALA A 117 -9.78 2.26 2.62
N VAL A 118 -9.37 2.73 1.44
CA VAL A 118 -7.99 3.17 1.18
C VAL A 118 -7.66 4.43 1.96
N LEU A 119 -8.54 5.46 1.93
CA LEU A 119 -8.34 6.70 2.68
C LEU A 119 -8.30 6.52 4.20
N ARG A 120 -9.09 5.60 4.75
CA ARG A 120 -9.04 5.28 6.19
C ARG A 120 -7.67 4.73 6.59
N ARG A 121 -6.98 4.02 5.70
CA ARG A 121 -5.64 3.49 5.91
C ARG A 121 -4.56 4.58 5.85
N SER A 122 -4.76 5.61 5.01
CA SER A 122 -3.82 6.74 4.86
C SER A 122 -4.02 7.84 5.90
N GLY A 123 -5.22 7.99 6.43
CA GLY A 123 -5.51 8.99 7.46
C GLY A 123 -5.51 8.33 8.83
N GLY A 124 -4.45 8.42 9.59
CA GLY A 124 -4.26 7.85 10.93
C GLY A 124 -5.37 8.16 11.95
N GLY A 125 -6.61 7.84 11.62
CA GLY A 125 -7.81 8.09 12.41
C GLY A 125 -8.25 6.85 13.16
N GLY A 126 -7.53 6.46 14.19
CA GLY A 126 -7.97 5.53 15.22
C GLY A 126 -7.67 6.15 16.59
N VAL A 127 -8.66 6.81 17.18
CA VAL A 127 -8.57 7.28 18.58
C VAL A 127 -8.57 6.05 19.49
N GLY A 128 -7.41 5.67 20.00
CA GLY A 128 -7.24 4.68 21.04
C GLY A 128 -6.29 5.22 22.13
N PRO A 129 -6.54 4.94 23.42
CA PRO A 129 -5.71 5.42 24.52
C PRO A 129 -4.39 4.64 24.54
N ALA A 130 -3.28 5.37 24.57
CA ALA A 130 -1.88 4.97 24.53
C ALA A 130 -1.36 4.74 23.10
N ALA A 131 -0.28 5.45 22.75
CA ALA A 131 0.35 5.38 21.42
C ALA A 131 0.44 3.93 20.91
N ASP A 132 -0.30 3.61 19.85
CA ASP A 132 -0.26 2.29 19.20
C ASP A 132 1.06 2.19 18.41
N ARG A 133 2.15 1.98 19.14
CA ARG A 133 3.50 1.90 18.61
C ARG A 133 4.06 0.51 18.81
N LEU A 134 4.66 -0.02 17.78
CA LEU A 134 5.25 -1.35 17.77
C LEU A 134 6.73 -1.25 17.41
N GLU A 135 7.59 -1.81 18.25
CA GLU A 135 9.01 -1.96 17.97
C GLU A 135 9.33 -3.45 17.80
N ARG A 136 9.92 -3.81 16.67
CA ARG A 136 10.29 -5.16 16.30
C ARG A 136 11.71 -5.20 15.75
N GLY A 137 12.69 -5.33 16.67
CA GLY A 137 14.10 -5.18 16.31
C GLY A 137 14.38 -3.80 15.72
N PRO A 138 14.92 -3.68 14.50
CA PRO A 138 15.20 -2.39 13.89
C PRO A 138 13.95 -1.68 13.32
N VAL A 139 12.81 -2.41 13.18
CA VAL A 139 11.57 -1.89 12.60
C VAL A 139 10.70 -1.28 13.69
N ALA A 140 10.44 0.01 13.60
CA ALA A 140 9.49 0.74 14.44
C ALA A 140 8.28 1.16 13.59
N ILE A 141 7.08 0.86 14.07
CA ILE A 141 5.81 1.19 13.42
C ILE A 141 4.99 2.02 14.39
N ASP A 142 4.61 3.21 13.98
CA ASP A 142 3.71 4.08 14.72
C ASP A 142 2.37 4.12 13.97
N PHE A 143 1.36 3.46 14.53
CA PHE A 143 0.05 3.32 13.90
C PHE A 143 -0.77 4.61 13.99
N ASP A 144 -0.53 5.43 15.02
CA ASP A 144 -1.22 6.72 15.19
C ASP A 144 -0.65 7.77 14.22
N ALA A 145 0.69 7.83 14.10
CA ALA A 145 1.36 8.71 13.15
C ALA A 145 1.41 8.14 11.72
N HIS A 146 0.95 6.90 11.51
CA HIS A 146 1.00 6.17 10.24
C HIS A 146 2.42 6.17 9.62
N SER A 147 3.42 5.95 10.45
CA SER A 147 4.83 6.04 10.05
C SER A 147 5.61 4.78 10.40
N VAL A 148 6.65 4.52 9.60
CA VAL A 148 7.58 3.41 9.79
C VAL A 148 8.99 3.94 9.79
N ALA A 149 9.83 3.41 10.67
CA ALA A 149 11.26 3.64 10.65
C ALA A 149 12.01 2.32 10.74
N VAL A 150 13.18 2.24 10.10
CA VAL A 150 14.10 1.11 10.19
C VAL A 150 15.47 1.64 10.63
N ASP A 151 16.01 1.12 11.72
CA ASP A 151 17.24 1.65 12.36
C ASP A 151 17.15 3.18 12.60
N GLY A 152 15.97 3.67 13.00
CA GLY A 152 15.70 5.08 13.24
C GLY A 152 15.54 5.94 11.99
N ARG A 153 15.67 5.38 10.78
CA ARG A 153 15.50 6.09 9.51
C ARG A 153 14.05 5.95 9.03
N PRO A 154 13.36 7.05 8.70
CA PRO A 154 11.99 6.97 8.20
C PRO A 154 11.94 6.25 6.85
N VAL A 155 10.90 5.42 6.69
CA VAL A 155 10.62 4.64 5.47
C VAL A 155 9.23 4.97 4.96
N GLU A 156 9.14 5.41 3.72
CA GLU A 156 7.85 5.71 3.08
C GLU A 156 7.20 4.42 2.54
N LEU A 157 6.10 4.03 3.16
CA LEU A 157 5.24 2.95 2.70
C LEU A 157 3.94 3.50 2.12
N THR A 158 3.41 2.84 1.09
CA THR A 158 2.03 3.10 0.67
C THR A 158 1.06 2.60 1.74
N PRO A 159 -0.20 3.10 1.78
CA PRO A 159 -1.19 2.65 2.77
C PRO A 159 -1.39 1.13 2.81
N THR A 160 -1.34 0.48 1.66
CA THR A 160 -1.46 -0.98 1.56
C THR A 160 -0.23 -1.70 2.11
N GLU A 161 0.97 -1.22 1.78
CA GLU A 161 2.22 -1.75 2.33
C GLU A 161 2.27 -1.59 3.85
N PHE A 162 1.87 -0.42 4.37
CA PHE A 162 1.80 -0.15 5.80
C PHE A 162 0.83 -1.12 6.51
N ALA A 163 -0.38 -1.31 5.96
CA ALA A 163 -1.37 -2.23 6.53
C ALA A 163 -0.87 -3.68 6.55
N ILE A 164 -0.23 -4.15 5.46
CA ILE A 164 0.33 -5.50 5.38
C ILE A 164 1.49 -5.67 6.37
N LEU A 165 2.43 -4.73 6.42
CA LEU A 165 3.53 -4.78 7.39
C LEU A 165 3.00 -4.79 8.82
N GLY A 166 2.06 -3.91 9.13
CA GLY A 166 1.44 -3.82 10.46
C GLY A 166 0.74 -5.11 10.86
N ALA A 167 -0.04 -5.74 9.94
CA ALA A 167 -0.71 -7.00 10.19
C ALA A 167 0.27 -8.13 10.53
N LEU A 168 1.37 -8.23 9.79
CA LEU A 168 2.40 -9.23 10.02
C LEU A 168 3.20 -8.97 11.30
N ALA A 169 3.61 -7.71 11.55
CA ALA A 169 4.44 -7.32 12.69
C ALA A 169 3.69 -7.38 14.03
N ARG A 170 2.36 -7.27 14.05
CA ARG A 170 1.55 -7.48 15.27
C ARG A 170 1.59 -8.92 15.78
N HIS A 171 1.96 -9.87 14.91
CA HIS A 171 1.97 -11.30 15.25
C HIS A 171 3.28 -11.98 14.83
N PRO A 172 4.42 -11.62 15.45
CA PRO A 172 5.71 -12.18 15.07
C PRO A 172 5.72 -13.70 15.23
N GLY A 173 6.36 -14.39 14.30
CA GLY A 173 6.42 -15.86 14.24
C GLY A 173 5.18 -16.54 13.68
N LYS A 174 4.00 -15.89 13.67
CA LYS A 174 2.79 -16.46 13.09
C LYS A 174 2.89 -16.47 11.57
N VAL A 175 2.58 -17.63 10.97
CA VAL A 175 2.48 -17.76 9.53
C VAL A 175 1.06 -17.39 9.09
N PHE A 176 0.97 -16.49 8.12
CA PHE A 176 -0.28 -16.08 7.49
C PHE A 176 -0.30 -16.60 6.05
N SER A 177 -1.40 -17.22 5.63
CA SER A 177 -1.65 -17.40 4.20
C SER A 177 -1.86 -16.04 3.53
N ARG A 178 -1.77 -15.99 2.20
CA ARG A 178 -2.02 -14.74 1.45
C ARG A 178 -3.39 -14.15 1.76
N LEU A 179 -4.41 -15.00 1.82
CA LEU A 179 -5.77 -14.61 2.17
C LEU A 179 -5.84 -14.05 3.59
N GLN A 180 -5.19 -14.71 4.55
CA GLN A 180 -5.14 -14.25 5.94
C GLN A 180 -4.38 -12.92 6.09
N VAL A 181 -3.35 -12.67 5.26
CA VAL A 181 -2.68 -11.35 5.22
C VAL A 181 -3.66 -10.26 4.81
N LEU A 182 -4.46 -10.51 3.76
CA LEU A 182 -5.48 -9.55 3.31
C LEU A 182 -6.55 -9.33 4.38
N GLU A 183 -7.06 -10.40 4.97
CA GLU A 183 -8.06 -10.32 6.04
C GLU A 183 -7.54 -9.55 7.26
N ALA A 184 -6.32 -9.85 7.70
CA ALA A 184 -5.71 -9.17 8.85
C ALA A 184 -5.38 -7.70 8.57
N ALA A 185 -4.97 -7.36 7.34
CA ALA A 185 -4.63 -6.00 6.95
C ALA A 185 -5.86 -5.13 6.65
N PHE A 186 -6.94 -5.74 6.13
CA PHE A 186 -8.05 -4.98 5.55
C PHE A 186 -9.42 -5.32 6.14
N GLY A 187 -9.53 -6.37 6.95
CA GLY A 187 -10.79 -6.83 7.54
C GLY A 187 -11.69 -7.59 6.57
N TYR A 188 -11.22 -7.84 5.35
CA TYR A 188 -11.90 -8.65 4.33
C TYR A 188 -10.89 -9.28 3.38
N ALA A 189 -11.23 -10.43 2.83
CA ALA A 189 -10.43 -11.10 1.81
C ALA A 189 -11.29 -11.21 0.54
N TYR A 190 -10.77 -10.71 -0.59
CA TYR A 190 -11.36 -10.94 -1.91
C TYR A 190 -10.60 -12.06 -2.61
N GLU A 191 -11.31 -13.09 -3.05
CA GLU A 191 -10.76 -14.12 -3.92
C GLU A 191 -10.16 -13.47 -5.19
N GLY A 192 -8.94 -13.85 -5.55
CA GLY A 192 -8.21 -13.29 -6.70
C GLY A 192 -7.23 -12.15 -6.36
N TYR A 193 -7.26 -11.59 -5.13
CA TYR A 193 -6.27 -10.59 -4.69
C TYR A 193 -5.04 -11.20 -4.01
N GLU A 194 -5.02 -12.51 -3.81
CA GLU A 194 -3.94 -13.22 -3.11
C GLU A 194 -2.57 -12.99 -3.74
N ARG A 195 -2.51 -12.90 -5.08
CA ARG A 195 -1.25 -12.65 -5.80
C ARG A 195 -0.71 -11.23 -5.62
N SER A 196 -1.56 -10.27 -5.30
CA SER A 196 -1.13 -8.90 -5.00
C SER A 196 -0.29 -8.82 -3.73
N VAL A 197 -0.53 -9.73 -2.77
CA VAL A 197 0.25 -9.81 -1.53
C VAL A 197 1.73 -10.04 -1.82
N ASP A 198 2.06 -10.92 -2.78
CA ASP A 198 3.45 -11.24 -3.15
C ASP A 198 4.18 -9.98 -3.64
N THR A 199 3.47 -9.15 -4.40
CA THR A 199 4.00 -7.90 -4.92
C THR A 199 4.21 -6.86 -3.83
N HIS A 200 3.21 -6.66 -2.97
CA HIS A 200 3.35 -5.74 -1.86
C HIS A 200 4.45 -6.20 -0.88
N VAL A 201 4.54 -7.48 -0.57
CA VAL A 201 5.63 -8.04 0.25
C VAL A 201 7.00 -7.78 -0.40
N ARG A 202 7.13 -7.97 -1.72
CA ARG A 202 8.37 -7.65 -2.44
C ARG A 202 8.72 -6.17 -2.34
N ASN A 203 7.74 -5.28 -2.49
CA ASN A 203 7.95 -3.84 -2.39
C ASN A 203 8.29 -3.41 -0.95
N ILE A 204 7.62 -3.97 0.06
CA ILE A 204 7.97 -3.74 1.48
C ILE A 204 9.41 -4.17 1.73
N ARG A 205 9.82 -5.37 1.32
CA ARG A 205 11.19 -5.87 1.49
C ARG A 205 12.23 -4.92 0.90
N ARG A 206 11.99 -4.36 -0.28
CA ARG A 206 12.89 -3.37 -0.91
C ARG A 206 13.09 -2.11 -0.06
N LYS A 207 12.17 -1.82 0.84
CA LYS A 207 12.17 -0.61 1.66
C LYS A 207 12.68 -0.85 3.08
N ILE A 208 12.44 -2.05 3.64
CA ILE A 208 12.77 -2.34 5.04
C ILE A 208 13.91 -3.34 5.24
N GLU A 209 14.21 -4.18 4.24
CA GLU A 209 15.26 -5.19 4.39
C GLU A 209 16.62 -4.64 3.92
N PRO A 210 17.72 -4.98 4.59
CA PRO A 210 19.06 -4.66 4.13
C PRO A 210 19.37 -5.29 2.76
N ASP A 211 18.91 -6.54 2.56
CA ASP A 211 18.93 -7.25 1.28
C ASP A 211 17.55 -7.88 1.02
N PRO A 212 16.80 -7.38 0.02
CA PRO A 212 15.49 -7.93 -0.33
C PRO A 212 15.52 -9.39 -0.81
N ALA A 213 16.67 -9.90 -1.30
CA ALA A 213 16.83 -11.29 -1.73
C ALA A 213 17.06 -12.23 -0.55
N GLU A 214 17.66 -11.72 0.54
CA GLU A 214 17.85 -12.43 1.80
C GLU A 214 17.09 -11.76 2.95
N PRO A 215 15.76 -11.79 2.93
CA PRO A 215 14.95 -11.04 3.88
C PRO A 215 15.11 -11.58 5.31
N ARG A 216 15.19 -10.66 6.27
CA ARG A 216 15.36 -10.96 7.70
C ARG A 216 14.11 -10.74 8.53
N HIS A 217 13.20 -9.87 8.05
CA HIS A 217 11.98 -9.51 8.76
C HIS A 217 10.74 -10.17 8.20
N ILE A 218 10.50 -10.09 6.89
CA ILE A 218 9.35 -10.76 6.27
C ILE A 218 9.83 -12.02 5.56
N ILE A 219 9.60 -13.18 6.17
CA ILE A 219 10.06 -14.47 5.65
C ILE A 219 8.95 -15.16 4.86
N THR A 220 9.31 -15.70 3.69
CA THR A 220 8.42 -16.57 2.92
C THR A 220 8.40 -17.96 3.53
N VAL A 221 7.20 -18.49 3.79
CA VAL A 221 6.97 -19.89 4.11
C VAL A 221 6.43 -20.57 2.85
N PHE A 222 7.29 -21.28 2.14
CA PHE A 222 6.96 -21.88 0.84
C PHE A 222 5.70 -22.74 0.92
N GLY A 223 4.81 -22.59 -0.06
CA GLY A 223 3.53 -23.30 -0.13
C GLY A 223 2.45 -22.76 0.84
N VAL A 224 2.77 -21.87 1.79
CA VAL A 224 1.84 -21.34 2.79
C VAL A 224 1.62 -19.84 2.64
N GLY A 225 2.66 -19.01 2.81
CA GLY A 225 2.54 -17.56 2.78
C GLY A 225 3.69 -16.84 3.45
N TYR A 226 3.41 -15.96 4.40
CA TYR A 226 4.41 -15.06 5.01
C TYR A 226 4.34 -15.04 6.53
N LYS A 227 5.48 -14.74 7.16
CA LYS A 227 5.57 -14.42 8.59
C LYS A 227 6.53 -13.27 8.82
N PHE A 228 6.29 -12.50 9.87
CA PHE A 228 7.25 -11.53 10.38
C PHE A 228 8.13 -12.18 11.45
N ILE A 229 9.42 -11.90 11.41
CA ILE A 229 10.38 -12.31 12.46
C ILE A 229 11.00 -11.04 13.04
N GLU A 230 11.03 -10.94 14.34
CA GLU A 230 11.86 -9.96 15.04
C GLU A 230 13.31 -10.29 14.70
N GLY A 231 13.98 -9.42 13.93
CA GLY A 231 15.37 -9.63 13.55
C GLY A 231 16.19 -9.91 14.80
N ALA A 232 17.04 -10.89 14.78
CA ALA A 232 17.93 -11.17 15.87
C ALA A 232 18.69 -9.87 16.23
N LEU A 233 18.42 -9.31 17.40
CA LEU A 233 19.34 -8.43 18.08
C LEU A 233 20.71 -9.09 17.94
N GLY A 234 21.65 -8.38 17.32
CA GLY A 234 22.94 -8.93 16.91
C GLY A 234 23.44 -9.95 17.93
N ARG A 235 23.93 -11.06 17.42
CA ARG A 235 24.68 -12.03 18.23
C ARG A 235 25.69 -11.25 19.06
N GLN A 236 25.34 -10.88 20.27
CA GLN A 236 26.34 -10.59 21.28
C GLN A 236 27.09 -11.89 21.49
N ALA A 237 28.34 -11.80 21.10
CA ALA A 237 29.37 -12.79 21.28
C ALA A 237 29.18 -13.65 22.52
N ALA A 238 28.91 -14.92 22.29
CA ALA A 238 29.35 -15.93 23.21
C ALA A 238 30.90 -15.96 23.08
N GLN A 239 31.53 -14.98 23.68
CA GLN A 239 32.95 -15.04 24.01
C GLN A 239 33.10 -15.65 25.37
N THR A 240 33.71 -16.82 25.33
CA THR A 240 34.77 -17.22 26.24
C THR A 240 34.45 -17.47 27.70
N GLY A 241 34.40 -18.67 28.01
CA GLY A 241 34.89 -19.21 29.25
C GLY A 241 35.84 -20.36 28.96
N GLY A 242 36.93 -20.07 28.25
CA GLY A 242 38.11 -20.92 28.28
C GLY A 242 38.77 -20.74 29.64
N GLY A 243 38.72 -21.72 30.46
CA GLY A 243 39.42 -21.82 31.72
C GLY A 243 39.89 -23.25 31.86
N GLU A 244 41.03 -23.58 31.28
CA GLU A 244 41.93 -24.56 31.91
C GLU A 244 42.37 -24.04 33.25
N PRO A 245 42.56 -24.88 34.25
CA PRO A 245 43.87 -25.48 34.41
C PRO A 245 43.92 -26.85 35.10
N ARG A 246 44.98 -27.58 34.79
CA ARG A 246 45.72 -28.63 35.50
C ARG A 246 45.06 -29.99 35.64
#